data_9c85992392a489a0afc5085868074eda
#
_entry.id   9c85992392a489a0afc5085868074eda
#
_cell.length_a   1.000
_cell.length_b   1.000
_cell.length_c   1.000
_cell.angle_alpha   90.00
_cell.angle_beta   90.00
_cell.angle_gamma   90.00
#
_symmetry.space_group_name_H-M   'P 1'
#
loop_
_entity.id
_entity.type
_entity.pdbx_description
1 polymer ?
#
loop_
_entity_poly.entity_id
_entity_poly.type
_entity_poly.pdbx_seq_one_letter_code
_entity_poly.pdbx_strand_id
1 'polypeptide(L)'
;MNDYESGRTLFMPDTRFITEFDQYLFGQGTHYDLYNKLGAHPMTVDEEEGVYFAVWAPNAAAVSIVGDFNEWDENATPMERLEPLGIYQIFLTGIKVGDIYKYCVTAQDGKKTLKADPYGFQAELRPNNASVVADISDFKWHDSRWMKKREKFDDKKNPMFVYEVHPGSWKKHEQTEEDEDGFYNYREIAHELAAYVKDMGYTHVELMGIAEHPFDGSWGYQV
;
A
#
# COMPACT_ATOMS: atom_id res chain seq x y z
N MET A 1 40.19 -2.54 -10.52
CA MET A 1 39.80 -3.68 -9.68
C MET A 1 39.40 -3.10 -8.35
N ASN A 2 38.20 -2.72 -8.22
CA ASN A 2 37.58 -2.36 -6.95
C ASN A 2 36.26 -3.10 -6.91
N ASP A 3 36.30 -4.23 -6.19
CA ASP A 3 35.13 -5.04 -5.90
C ASP A 3 34.30 -4.32 -4.85
N TYR A 4 33.28 -3.59 -5.28
CA TYR A 4 32.17 -3.24 -4.41
C TYR A 4 31.24 -4.46 -4.35
N GLU A 5 31.59 -5.41 -3.49
CA GLU A 5 30.62 -6.34 -2.97
C GLU A 5 29.64 -5.58 -2.07
N SER A 6 28.59 -5.03 -2.66
CA SER A 6 27.36 -4.77 -1.90
C SER A 6 26.79 -6.15 -1.56
N GLY A 7 26.92 -6.56 -0.29
CA GLY A 7 26.51 -7.88 0.20
C GLY A 7 24.98 -8.08 0.23
N ARG A 8 24.31 -7.72 -0.87
CA ARG A 8 22.88 -7.97 -1.11
C ARG A 8 22.78 -8.99 -2.23
N THR A 9 22.50 -10.21 -1.85
CA THR A 9 22.20 -11.27 -2.81
C THR A 9 20.83 -11.02 -3.40
N LEU A 10 20.75 -10.82 -4.71
CA LEU A 10 19.49 -10.90 -5.46
C LEU A 10 19.06 -12.37 -5.43
N PHE A 11 18.17 -12.71 -4.51
CA PHE A 11 17.62 -14.05 -4.42
C PHE A 11 16.27 -14.05 -5.15
N MET A 12 16.20 -14.79 -6.24
CA MET A 12 14.93 -15.11 -6.91
C MET A 12 14.48 -16.49 -6.40
N PRO A 13 13.53 -16.55 -5.45
CA PRO A 13 13.05 -17.86 -5.02
C PRO A 13 12.31 -18.53 -6.17
N ASP A 14 12.51 -19.83 -6.33
CA ASP A 14 11.78 -20.68 -7.29
C ASP A 14 10.28 -20.76 -6.97
N THR A 15 9.87 -20.37 -5.77
CA THR A 15 8.49 -20.19 -5.36
C THR A 15 8.04 -18.76 -5.70
N ARG A 16 7.54 -18.57 -6.90
CA ARG A 16 6.95 -17.31 -7.34
C ARG A 16 5.81 -16.93 -6.41
N PHE A 17 5.89 -15.76 -5.77
CA PHE A 17 4.80 -15.26 -4.91
C PHE A 17 3.51 -15.06 -5.69
N ILE A 18 3.61 -14.74 -6.97
CA ILE A 18 2.48 -14.76 -7.91
C ILE A 18 2.45 -16.15 -8.54
N THR A 19 1.56 -17.01 -8.06
CA THR A 19 1.37 -18.38 -8.54
C THR A 19 0.72 -18.40 -9.93
N GLU A 20 0.74 -19.55 -10.60
CA GLU A 20 -0.01 -19.73 -11.87
C GLU A 20 -1.51 -19.48 -11.68
N PHE A 21 -2.05 -19.83 -10.52
CA PHE A 21 -3.45 -19.56 -10.21
C PHE A 21 -3.72 -18.06 -10.04
N ASP A 22 -2.83 -17.32 -9.36
CA ASP A 22 -2.90 -15.86 -9.26
C ASP A 22 -2.85 -15.22 -10.66
N GLN A 23 -1.96 -15.69 -11.53
CA GLN A 23 -1.85 -15.23 -12.90
C GLN A 23 -3.13 -15.48 -13.72
N TYR A 24 -3.74 -16.65 -13.55
CA TYR A 24 -5.02 -16.97 -14.16
C TYR A 24 -6.12 -16.04 -13.69
N LEU A 25 -6.29 -15.86 -12.37
CA LEU A 25 -7.30 -14.97 -11.80
C LEU A 25 -7.08 -13.52 -12.23
N PHE A 26 -5.82 -13.06 -12.26
CA PHE A 26 -5.47 -11.72 -12.72
C PHE A 26 -5.87 -11.53 -14.20
N GLY A 27 -5.53 -12.48 -15.05
CA GLY A 27 -5.89 -12.45 -16.48
C GLY A 27 -7.41 -12.47 -16.73
N GLN A 28 -8.20 -13.05 -15.80
CA GLN A 28 -9.66 -13.02 -15.84
C GLN A 28 -10.28 -11.74 -15.24
N GLY A 29 -9.49 -10.91 -14.57
CA GLY A 29 -10.01 -9.75 -13.82
C GLY A 29 -10.82 -10.12 -12.58
N THR A 30 -10.57 -11.29 -12.00
CA THR A 30 -11.30 -11.83 -10.85
C THR A 30 -10.43 -12.06 -9.62
N HIS A 31 -9.21 -11.52 -9.62
CA HIS A 31 -8.31 -11.62 -8.48
C HIS A 31 -8.61 -10.53 -7.45
N TYR A 32 -9.56 -10.77 -6.56
CA TYR A 32 -10.01 -9.78 -5.56
C TYR A 32 -9.02 -9.54 -4.42
N ASP A 33 -8.06 -10.46 -4.21
CA ASP A 33 -7.02 -10.37 -3.16
C ASP A 33 -5.67 -9.90 -3.73
N LEU A 34 -5.69 -9.16 -4.84
CA LEU A 34 -4.48 -8.74 -5.54
C LEU A 34 -3.56 -7.85 -4.71
N TYR A 35 -4.12 -7.11 -3.74
CA TYR A 35 -3.36 -6.30 -2.79
C TYR A 35 -2.44 -7.14 -1.88
N ASN A 36 -2.66 -8.46 -1.75
CA ASN A 36 -1.77 -9.39 -1.08
C ASN A 36 -0.62 -9.89 -1.97
N LYS A 37 -0.59 -9.48 -3.23
CA LYS A 37 0.37 -9.93 -4.24
C LYS A 37 1.18 -8.79 -4.85
N LEU A 38 0.52 -7.68 -5.20
CA LEU A 38 1.18 -6.46 -5.67
C LEU A 38 1.48 -5.55 -4.48
N GLY A 39 2.52 -4.73 -4.63
CA GLY A 39 3.00 -3.86 -3.57
C GLY A 39 4.32 -4.35 -2.96
N ALA A 40 4.62 -3.88 -1.77
CA ALA A 40 5.80 -4.26 -0.98
C ALA A 40 5.37 -5.11 0.23
N HIS A 41 5.87 -6.34 0.31
CA HIS A 41 5.50 -7.31 1.33
C HIS A 41 6.72 -7.80 2.11
N PRO A 42 6.92 -7.35 3.37
CA PRO A 42 7.94 -7.92 4.25
C PRO A 42 7.70 -9.41 4.48
N MET A 43 8.74 -10.23 4.29
CA MET A 43 8.63 -11.67 4.47
C MET A 43 10.00 -12.33 4.65
N THR A 44 9.97 -13.61 5.04
CA THR A 44 11.17 -14.45 5.12
C THR A 44 11.09 -15.51 4.03
N VAL A 45 12.13 -15.64 3.23
CA VAL A 45 12.27 -16.65 2.17
C VAL A 45 13.57 -17.39 2.40
N ASP A 46 13.51 -18.72 2.52
CA ASP A 46 14.69 -19.59 2.76
C ASP A 46 15.57 -19.09 3.91
N GLU A 47 14.95 -18.70 5.03
CA GLU A 47 15.57 -18.15 6.24
C GLU A 47 16.16 -16.73 6.08
N GLU A 48 16.05 -16.10 4.92
CA GLU A 48 16.47 -14.72 4.66
C GLU A 48 15.30 -13.75 4.81
N GLU A 49 15.45 -12.76 5.69
CA GLU A 49 14.48 -11.67 5.83
C GLU A 49 14.65 -10.63 4.72
N GLY A 50 13.53 -10.18 4.17
CA GLY A 50 13.54 -9.20 3.09
C GLY A 50 12.16 -8.69 2.74
N VAL A 51 12.07 -8.04 1.60
CA VAL A 51 10.82 -7.51 1.07
C VAL A 51 10.63 -7.99 -0.36
N TYR A 52 9.47 -8.54 -0.63
CA TYR A 52 8.99 -8.84 -1.97
C TYR A 52 8.27 -7.62 -2.54
N PHE A 53 8.62 -7.26 -3.75
CA PHE A 53 8.01 -6.17 -4.49
C PHE A 53 7.40 -6.69 -5.78
N ALA A 54 6.18 -6.26 -6.08
CA ALA A 54 5.54 -6.55 -7.34
C ALA A 54 4.68 -5.40 -7.84
N VAL A 55 4.74 -5.11 -9.14
CA VAL A 55 3.98 -4.04 -9.79
C VAL A 55 3.51 -4.45 -11.18
N TRP A 56 2.30 -4.06 -11.53
CA TRP A 56 1.78 -4.23 -12.89
C TRP A 56 2.15 -3.02 -13.76
N ALA A 57 2.97 -3.26 -14.78
CA ALA A 57 3.41 -2.24 -15.72
C ALA A 57 3.51 -2.82 -17.15
N PRO A 58 2.36 -3.21 -17.76
CA PRO A 58 2.35 -4.03 -18.99
C PRO A 58 3.01 -3.34 -20.19
N ASN A 59 3.01 -2.01 -20.22
CA ASN A 59 3.58 -1.21 -21.30
C ASN A 59 5.04 -0.79 -21.05
N ALA A 60 5.63 -1.15 -19.89
CA ALA A 60 7.01 -0.85 -19.61
C ALA A 60 7.96 -1.76 -20.41
N ALA A 61 9.09 -1.21 -20.83
CA ALA A 61 10.21 -1.99 -21.38
C ALA A 61 11.00 -2.68 -20.27
N ALA A 62 11.14 -2.00 -19.10
CA ALA A 62 11.78 -2.51 -17.91
C ALA A 62 11.25 -1.78 -16.68
N VAL A 63 11.37 -2.42 -15.52
CA VAL A 63 11.13 -1.79 -14.21
C VAL A 63 12.28 -2.15 -13.28
N SER A 64 12.75 -1.20 -12.51
CA SER A 64 13.65 -1.40 -11.38
C SER A 64 13.10 -0.76 -10.13
N ILE A 65 13.57 -1.19 -8.97
CA ILE A 65 13.19 -0.58 -7.70
C ILE A 65 14.34 0.30 -7.21
N VAL A 66 14.02 1.47 -6.66
CA VAL A 66 15.00 2.43 -6.15
C VAL A 66 14.60 2.92 -4.78
N GLY A 67 15.57 3.22 -3.94
CA GLY A 67 15.40 3.72 -2.58
C GLY A 67 16.74 4.02 -1.95
N ASP A 68 16.77 4.42 -0.67
CA ASP A 68 18.01 4.69 0.04
C ASP A 68 18.92 3.46 0.11
N PHE A 69 18.34 2.27 0.09
CA PHE A 69 19.05 0.99 0.13
C PHE A 69 19.97 0.73 -1.07
N ASN A 70 19.78 1.42 -2.18
CA ASN A 70 20.62 1.34 -3.38
C ASN A 70 21.01 2.72 -3.93
N GLU A 71 21.04 3.75 -3.05
CA GLU A 71 21.40 5.12 -3.39
C GLU A 71 20.57 5.71 -4.55
N TRP A 72 19.34 5.24 -4.70
CA TRP A 72 18.42 5.61 -5.78
C TRP A 72 18.95 5.31 -7.18
N ASP A 73 19.88 4.34 -7.32
CA ASP A 73 20.40 3.91 -8.62
C ASP A 73 19.35 3.15 -9.41
N GLU A 74 18.91 3.75 -10.50
CA GLU A 74 17.87 3.22 -11.39
C GLU A 74 18.26 1.90 -12.10
N ASN A 75 19.51 1.46 -12.03
CA ASN A 75 20.01 0.27 -12.70
C ASN A 75 20.40 -0.84 -11.71
N ALA A 76 20.50 -0.55 -10.42
CA ALA A 76 21.05 -1.49 -9.43
C ALA A 76 20.16 -2.70 -9.15
N THR A 77 18.83 -2.53 -9.23
CA THR A 77 17.87 -3.57 -8.83
C THR A 77 16.76 -3.76 -9.89
N PRO A 78 17.10 -4.33 -11.08
CA PRO A 78 16.12 -4.63 -12.10
C PRO A 78 15.16 -5.74 -11.65
N MET A 79 13.88 -5.57 -11.96
CA MET A 79 12.83 -6.53 -11.64
C MET A 79 12.62 -7.54 -12.78
N GLU A 80 12.24 -8.77 -12.41
CA GLU A 80 11.84 -9.80 -13.37
C GLU A 80 10.44 -9.52 -13.90
N ARG A 81 10.25 -9.64 -15.22
CA ARG A 81 8.93 -9.54 -15.84
C ARG A 81 8.27 -10.91 -15.95
N LEU A 82 7.05 -11.03 -15.44
CA LEU A 82 6.20 -12.20 -15.60
C LEU A 82 5.37 -12.07 -16.88
N GLU A 83 5.72 -12.89 -17.88
CA GLU A 83 4.97 -12.93 -19.14
C GLU A 83 3.76 -13.88 -19.03
N PRO A 84 2.63 -13.62 -19.72
CA PRO A 84 2.38 -12.44 -20.60
C PRO A 84 1.74 -11.26 -19.88
N LEU A 85 1.62 -11.28 -18.55
CA LEU A 85 0.78 -10.34 -17.79
C LEU A 85 1.38 -8.94 -17.66
N GLY A 86 2.71 -8.81 -17.83
CA GLY A 86 3.40 -7.54 -17.62
C GLY A 86 3.47 -7.13 -16.16
N ILE A 87 3.48 -8.10 -15.25
CA ILE A 87 3.80 -7.88 -13.84
C ILE A 87 5.31 -7.99 -13.69
N TYR A 88 5.90 -7.07 -12.95
CA TYR A 88 7.31 -7.11 -12.56
C TYR A 88 7.42 -7.44 -11.10
N GLN A 89 8.39 -8.29 -10.72
CA GLN A 89 8.61 -8.73 -9.35
C GLN A 89 10.09 -8.83 -8.99
N ILE A 90 10.39 -8.71 -7.70
CA ILE A 90 11.71 -8.96 -7.13
C ILE A 90 11.58 -9.22 -5.62
N PHE A 91 12.45 -10.07 -5.06
CA PHE A 91 12.66 -10.17 -3.62
C PHE A 91 14.03 -9.61 -3.28
N LEU A 92 14.11 -8.72 -2.30
CA LEU A 92 15.35 -8.09 -1.88
C LEU A 92 15.57 -8.30 -0.39
N THR A 93 16.74 -8.84 -0.04
CA THR A 93 17.18 -8.97 1.35
C THR A 93 17.74 -7.65 1.89
N GLY A 94 17.77 -7.49 3.21
CA GLY A 94 18.32 -6.31 3.88
C GLY A 94 17.45 -5.04 3.75
N ILE A 95 16.27 -5.14 3.18
CA ILE A 95 15.23 -4.11 3.23
C ILE A 95 14.26 -4.44 4.36
N LYS A 96 13.73 -3.42 5.02
CA LYS A 96 12.89 -3.56 6.21
C LYS A 96 11.71 -2.58 6.20
N VAL A 97 10.79 -2.79 7.10
CA VAL A 97 9.70 -1.85 7.38
C VAL A 97 10.27 -0.47 7.72
N GLY A 98 9.73 0.56 7.07
CA GLY A 98 10.16 1.95 7.17
C GLY A 98 11.11 2.40 6.06
N ASP A 99 11.68 1.49 5.27
CA ASP A 99 12.50 1.87 4.11
C ASP A 99 11.63 2.49 3.02
N ILE A 100 12.14 3.55 2.38
CA ILE A 100 11.44 4.26 1.31
C ILE A 100 11.85 3.75 -0.06
N TYR A 101 10.90 3.72 -1.00
CA TYR A 101 11.15 3.23 -2.35
C TYR A 101 10.25 3.86 -3.41
N LYS A 102 10.68 3.75 -4.66
CA LYS A 102 9.88 3.98 -5.88
C LYS A 102 10.17 2.91 -6.92
N TYR A 103 9.26 2.77 -7.86
CA TYR A 103 9.53 2.06 -9.10
C TYR A 103 10.11 3.02 -10.15
N CYS A 104 11.25 2.67 -10.74
CA CYS A 104 11.77 3.32 -11.93
C CYS A 104 11.24 2.58 -13.15
N VAL A 105 10.26 3.16 -13.80
CA VAL A 105 9.61 2.57 -15.00
C VAL A 105 10.27 3.11 -16.24
N THR A 106 10.83 2.21 -17.05
CA THR A 106 11.42 2.52 -18.35
C THR A 106 10.38 2.28 -19.44
N ALA A 107 10.02 3.31 -20.18
CA ALA A 107 9.10 3.23 -21.31
C ALA A 107 9.77 2.63 -22.55
N GLN A 108 8.98 2.30 -23.60
CA GLN A 108 9.48 1.71 -24.84
C GLN A 108 10.45 2.62 -25.60
N ASP A 109 10.38 3.93 -25.41
CA ASP A 109 11.30 4.92 -25.97
C ASP A 109 12.58 5.12 -25.13
N GLY A 110 12.74 4.34 -24.06
CA GLY A 110 13.87 4.43 -23.13
C GLY A 110 13.75 5.52 -22.04
N LYS A 111 12.67 6.29 -22.04
CA LYS A 111 12.46 7.31 -21.00
C LYS A 111 12.17 6.64 -19.66
N LYS A 112 12.91 7.05 -18.63
CA LYS A 112 12.71 6.59 -17.25
C LYS A 112 11.85 7.57 -16.47
N THR A 113 11.00 7.04 -15.60
CA THR A 113 10.12 7.83 -14.72
C THR A 113 10.00 7.13 -13.38
N LEU A 114 10.23 7.86 -12.30
CA LEU A 114 10.01 7.37 -10.94
C LEU A 114 8.52 7.45 -10.59
N LYS A 115 7.98 6.36 -10.10
CA LYS A 115 6.57 6.21 -9.72
C LYS A 115 6.46 5.71 -8.28
N ALA A 116 5.51 6.28 -7.53
CA ALA A 116 5.05 5.67 -6.29
C ALA A 116 4.40 4.32 -6.57
N ASP A 117 4.33 3.47 -5.57
CA ASP A 117 3.67 2.17 -5.67
C ASP A 117 2.13 2.34 -5.65
N PRO A 118 1.41 1.90 -6.68
CA PRO A 118 -0.05 1.98 -6.68
C PRO A 118 -0.72 1.04 -5.65
N TYR A 119 0.03 0.09 -5.10
CA TYR A 119 -0.39 -0.80 -4.01
C TYR A 119 0.36 -0.51 -2.71
N GLY A 120 1.00 0.66 -2.58
CA GLY A 120 1.71 1.05 -1.37
C GLY A 120 0.77 1.17 -0.17
N PHE A 121 1.12 0.54 0.95
CA PHE A 121 0.36 0.61 2.20
C PHE A 121 0.65 1.88 3.00
N GLN A 122 1.72 2.59 2.68
CA GLN A 122 2.11 3.82 3.33
C GLN A 122 2.88 4.71 2.34
N ALA A 123 2.63 6.02 2.39
CA ALA A 123 3.36 7.04 1.63
C ALA A 123 4.24 7.88 2.56
N GLU A 124 5.27 8.52 2.01
CA GLU A 124 5.98 9.58 2.70
C GLU A 124 5.08 10.78 2.97
N LEU A 125 5.42 11.53 4.02
CA LEU A 125 4.80 12.83 4.26
C LEU A 125 5.28 13.85 3.22
N ARG A 126 4.36 14.73 2.82
CA ARG A 126 4.68 15.87 1.96
C ARG A 126 5.89 16.68 2.49
N PRO A 127 6.72 17.27 1.66
CA PRO A 127 6.60 17.39 0.18
C PRO A 127 7.05 16.17 -0.60
N ASN A 128 7.53 15.12 0.05
CA ASN A 128 7.95 13.88 -0.56
C ASN A 128 6.76 13.05 -1.05
N ASN A 129 7.04 12.03 -1.87
CA ASN A 129 6.00 11.21 -2.48
C ASN A 129 6.49 9.80 -2.84
N ALA A 130 7.45 9.27 -2.11
CA ALA A 130 7.82 7.87 -2.24
C ALA A 130 6.85 6.99 -1.43
N SER A 131 6.85 5.71 -1.74
CA SER A 131 6.17 4.70 -0.93
C SER A 131 7.08 4.24 0.21
N VAL A 132 6.49 3.79 1.29
CA VAL A 132 7.19 3.29 2.47
C VAL A 132 6.82 1.83 2.66
N VAL A 133 7.81 0.98 2.89
CA VAL A 133 7.57 -0.43 3.24
C VAL A 133 6.85 -0.49 4.58
N ALA A 134 5.65 -1.05 4.59
CA ALA A 134 4.82 -1.15 5.79
C ALA A 134 4.37 -2.59 6.04
N ASP A 135 4.30 -2.98 7.30
CA ASP A 135 3.67 -4.23 7.73
C ASP A 135 2.31 -3.92 8.32
N ILE A 136 1.26 -4.46 7.71
CA ILE A 136 -0.13 -4.32 8.17
C ILE A 136 -0.66 -5.60 8.83
N SER A 137 0.18 -6.62 9.04
CA SER A 137 -0.21 -7.94 9.57
C SER A 137 -0.47 -7.94 11.08
N ASP A 138 0.08 -6.98 11.82
CA ASP A 138 0.03 -6.94 13.29
C ASP A 138 -1.34 -6.62 13.90
N PHE A 139 -2.29 -6.15 13.08
CA PHE A 139 -3.58 -5.75 13.60
C PHE A 139 -4.44 -6.96 13.97
N LYS A 140 -4.81 -7.06 15.25
CA LYS A 140 -5.69 -8.13 15.76
C LYS A 140 -7.13 -7.63 15.86
N TRP A 141 -8.00 -8.23 15.06
CA TRP A 141 -9.43 -7.93 15.07
C TRP A 141 -10.09 -8.50 16.33
N HIS A 142 -10.89 -7.69 17.01
CA HIS A 142 -11.67 -8.06 18.20
C HIS A 142 -13.18 -7.93 17.96
N ASP A 143 -13.61 -8.04 16.73
CA ASP A 143 -14.96 -7.75 16.24
C ASP A 143 -15.84 -8.98 16.00
N SER A 144 -15.41 -10.20 16.37
CA SER A 144 -16.12 -11.47 16.12
C SER A 144 -17.60 -11.44 16.55
N ARG A 145 -17.93 -10.74 17.66
CA ARG A 145 -19.31 -10.60 18.12
C ARG A 145 -20.13 -9.72 17.18
N TRP A 146 -19.53 -8.67 16.66
CA TRP A 146 -20.16 -7.77 15.70
C TRP A 146 -20.35 -8.47 14.36
N MET A 147 -19.37 -9.22 13.87
CA MET A 147 -19.44 -10.00 12.63
C MET A 147 -20.61 -11.00 12.67
N LYS A 148 -20.74 -11.76 13.77
CA LYS A 148 -21.88 -12.67 13.96
C LYS A 148 -23.25 -11.97 14.01
N LYS A 149 -23.29 -10.73 14.49
CA LYS A 149 -24.52 -9.90 14.45
C LYS A 149 -24.81 -9.42 13.03
N ARG A 150 -23.77 -9.00 12.30
CA ARG A 150 -23.86 -8.54 10.90
C ARG A 150 -24.41 -9.62 9.96
N GLU A 151 -23.99 -10.87 10.12
CA GLU A 151 -24.50 -12.01 9.33
C GLU A 151 -26.03 -12.17 9.39
N LYS A 152 -26.64 -11.72 10.48
CA LYS A 152 -28.10 -11.78 10.72
C LYS A 152 -28.82 -10.48 10.37
N PHE A 153 -28.09 -9.47 9.95
CA PHE A 153 -28.67 -8.18 9.61
C PHE A 153 -29.30 -8.27 8.22
N ASP A 154 -30.60 -7.93 8.16
CA ASP A 154 -31.35 -7.84 6.90
C ASP A 154 -31.50 -6.36 6.55
N ASP A 155 -30.74 -5.88 5.58
CA ASP A 155 -30.71 -4.50 5.11
C ASP A 155 -32.05 -4.06 4.50
N LYS A 156 -32.89 -5.00 4.04
CA LYS A 156 -34.22 -4.73 3.50
C LYS A 156 -35.29 -4.53 4.57
N LYS A 157 -35.02 -4.97 5.80
CA LYS A 157 -35.99 -4.90 6.92
C LYS A 157 -35.58 -3.90 8.01
N ASN A 158 -34.35 -3.42 7.99
CA ASN A 158 -33.84 -2.50 8.99
C ASN A 158 -33.64 -1.10 8.41
N PRO A 159 -33.90 -0.03 9.17
CA PRO A 159 -33.60 1.32 8.72
C PRO A 159 -32.10 1.49 8.52
N MET A 160 -31.74 2.27 7.49
CA MET A 160 -30.36 2.64 7.20
C MET A 160 -30.24 4.16 7.33
N PHE A 161 -29.35 4.59 8.24
CA PHE A 161 -28.94 5.99 8.40
C PHE A 161 -27.44 6.05 8.16
N VAL A 162 -27.02 6.64 7.06
CA VAL A 162 -25.61 6.77 6.66
C VAL A 162 -25.11 8.14 7.07
N TYR A 163 -23.96 8.17 7.74
CA TYR A 163 -23.18 9.38 8.00
C TYR A 163 -21.96 9.38 7.07
N GLU A 164 -21.99 10.26 6.07
CA GLU A 164 -20.89 10.48 5.15
C GLU A 164 -19.92 11.48 5.76
N VAL A 165 -18.64 11.14 5.83
CA VAL A 165 -17.64 11.95 6.51
C VAL A 165 -16.28 11.89 5.81
N HIS A 166 -15.69 13.07 5.61
CA HIS A 166 -14.29 13.21 5.20
C HIS A 166 -13.42 13.43 6.45
N PRO A 167 -12.55 12.46 6.82
CA PRO A 167 -11.79 12.51 8.07
C PRO A 167 -10.96 13.78 8.25
N GLY A 168 -10.27 14.23 7.20
CA GLY A 168 -9.39 15.40 7.25
C GLY A 168 -10.09 16.74 7.47
N SER A 169 -11.42 16.82 7.27
CA SER A 169 -12.20 18.06 7.46
C SER A 169 -13.24 17.98 8.57
N TRP A 170 -13.47 16.79 9.15
CA TRP A 170 -14.54 16.61 10.14
C TRP A 170 -14.27 17.30 11.46
N LYS A 171 -13.09 17.07 12.04
CA LYS A 171 -12.58 17.75 13.26
C LYS A 171 -11.08 17.96 13.14
N LYS A 172 -10.61 19.01 13.84
CA LYS A 172 -9.19 19.33 13.96
C LYS A 172 -8.86 19.70 15.40
N HIS A 173 -7.59 19.51 15.77
CA HIS A 173 -7.00 20.14 16.94
C HIS A 173 -6.83 21.66 16.73
N GLU A 174 -6.60 22.40 17.82
CA GLU A 174 -6.09 23.76 17.68
C GLU A 174 -4.72 23.71 16.98
N GLN A 175 -4.56 24.55 15.97
CA GLN A 175 -3.29 24.66 15.23
C GLN A 175 -2.24 25.29 16.17
N THR A 176 -1.05 24.73 16.12
CA THR A 176 0.12 25.20 16.87
C THR A 176 1.30 25.42 15.94
N GLU A 177 2.39 26.03 16.44
CA GLU A 177 3.63 26.15 15.66
C GLU A 177 4.26 24.80 15.31
N GLU A 178 3.95 23.75 16.09
CA GLU A 178 4.45 22.39 15.91
C GLU A 178 3.52 21.53 15.03
N ASP A 179 2.23 21.89 14.98
CA ASP A 179 1.18 21.22 14.18
C ASP A 179 0.30 22.27 13.50
N GLU A 180 0.80 22.77 12.37
CA GLU A 180 0.13 23.82 11.58
C GLU A 180 -1.19 23.36 10.96
N ASP A 181 -1.34 22.05 10.71
CA ASP A 181 -2.53 21.49 10.07
C ASP A 181 -3.62 21.11 11.07
N GLY A 182 -3.24 20.69 12.26
CA GLY A 182 -4.15 20.26 13.33
C GLY A 182 -4.97 19.03 12.98
N PHE A 183 -4.50 18.15 12.07
CA PHE A 183 -5.26 16.98 11.69
C PHE A 183 -5.31 15.94 12.81
N TYR A 184 -6.49 15.39 13.06
CA TYR A 184 -6.60 14.17 13.84
C TYR A 184 -5.97 13.00 13.07
N ASN A 185 -5.21 12.15 13.79
CA ASN A 185 -4.81 10.88 13.24
C ASN A 185 -6.00 9.89 13.22
N TYR A 186 -5.86 8.80 12.47
CA TYR A 186 -6.95 7.83 12.32
C TYR A 186 -7.40 7.16 13.63
N ARG A 187 -6.52 7.04 14.64
CA ARG A 187 -6.86 6.45 15.92
C ARG A 187 -7.74 7.40 16.73
N GLU A 188 -7.44 8.69 16.70
CA GLU A 188 -8.24 9.74 17.36
C GLU A 188 -9.61 9.85 16.70
N ILE A 189 -9.65 9.94 15.37
CA ILE A 189 -10.91 9.98 14.61
C ILE A 189 -11.77 8.75 14.92
N ALA A 190 -11.19 7.56 14.98
CA ALA A 190 -11.94 6.32 15.23
C ALA A 190 -12.72 6.39 16.53
N HIS A 191 -12.12 6.91 17.62
CA HIS A 191 -12.79 7.05 18.90
C HIS A 191 -13.86 8.13 18.91
N GLU A 192 -13.53 9.30 18.40
CA GLU A 192 -14.44 10.45 18.37
C GLU A 192 -15.64 10.18 17.45
N LEU A 193 -15.41 9.66 16.26
CA LEU A 193 -16.44 9.36 15.28
C LEU A 193 -17.37 8.25 15.76
N ALA A 194 -16.81 7.18 16.34
CA ALA A 194 -17.62 6.07 16.86
C ALA A 194 -18.55 6.55 17.98
N ALA A 195 -18.08 7.41 18.87
CA ALA A 195 -18.91 8.01 19.92
C ALA A 195 -20.01 8.88 19.34
N TYR A 196 -19.68 9.76 18.39
CA TYR A 196 -20.61 10.67 17.74
C TYR A 196 -21.73 9.94 16.99
N VAL A 197 -21.37 9.02 16.11
CA VAL A 197 -22.37 8.31 15.27
C VAL A 197 -23.30 7.43 16.12
N LYS A 198 -22.77 6.88 17.23
CA LYS A 198 -23.58 6.12 18.18
C LYS A 198 -24.58 6.98 18.92
N ASP A 199 -24.16 8.17 19.40
CA ASP A 199 -25.00 9.12 20.12
C ASP A 199 -26.11 9.65 19.19
N MET A 200 -25.76 9.98 17.94
CA MET A 200 -26.70 10.47 16.94
C MET A 200 -27.60 9.40 16.31
N GLY A 201 -27.36 8.12 16.58
CA GLY A 201 -28.17 7.01 16.10
C GLY A 201 -27.93 6.60 14.65
N TYR A 202 -26.81 6.98 14.07
CA TYR A 202 -26.43 6.50 12.74
C TYR A 202 -26.12 5.00 12.77
N THR A 203 -26.48 4.31 11.69
CA THR A 203 -26.28 2.85 11.55
C THR A 203 -25.06 2.52 10.69
N HIS A 204 -24.68 3.40 9.79
CA HIS A 204 -23.57 3.25 8.85
C HIS A 204 -22.73 4.52 8.82
N VAL A 205 -21.46 4.35 8.52
CA VAL A 205 -20.52 5.45 8.25
C VAL A 205 -19.92 5.23 6.88
N GLU A 206 -19.92 6.24 6.04
CA GLU A 206 -19.21 6.28 4.77
C GLU A 206 -18.00 7.20 4.92
N LEU A 207 -16.80 6.58 4.89
CA LEU A 207 -15.53 7.30 5.01
C LEU A 207 -15.04 7.70 3.62
N MET A 208 -14.91 9.00 3.38
CA MET A 208 -14.43 9.55 2.12
C MET A 208 -12.92 9.73 2.13
N GLY A 209 -12.25 9.41 1.02
CA GLY A 209 -10.85 9.75 0.80
C GLY A 209 -9.84 9.10 1.76
N ILE A 210 -10.08 7.84 2.18
CA ILE A 210 -9.23 7.13 3.15
C ILE A 210 -8.17 6.22 2.52
N ALA A 211 -8.15 6.08 1.20
CA ALA A 211 -7.07 5.36 0.55
C ALA A 211 -5.76 6.13 0.75
N GLU A 212 -4.65 5.41 0.95
CA GLU A 212 -3.34 6.04 1.12
C GLU A 212 -2.98 6.91 -0.08
N HIS A 213 -2.49 8.10 0.15
CA HIS A 213 -2.17 9.06 -0.89
C HIS A 213 -1.04 10.01 -0.46
N PRO A 214 -0.13 10.37 -1.38
CA PRO A 214 1.04 11.20 -1.06
C PRO A 214 0.75 12.71 -1.04
N PHE A 215 -0.42 13.14 -1.50
CA PHE A 215 -0.78 14.56 -1.63
C PHE A 215 -2.12 14.89 -0.98
N ASP A 216 -2.08 15.44 0.22
CA ASP A 216 -3.31 15.79 0.99
C ASP A 216 -4.21 16.79 0.27
N GLY A 217 -3.68 17.69 -0.56
CA GLY A 217 -4.50 18.61 -1.35
C GLY A 217 -5.46 17.92 -2.30
N SER A 218 -5.28 16.63 -2.57
CA SER A 218 -6.22 15.81 -3.33
C SER A 218 -7.42 15.31 -2.50
N TRP A 219 -7.38 15.47 -1.18
CA TRP A 219 -8.37 14.95 -0.24
C TRP A 219 -8.55 13.42 -0.33
N GLY A 220 -7.49 12.70 -0.70
CA GLY A 220 -7.52 11.25 -0.90
C GLY A 220 -8.16 10.78 -2.23
N TYR A 221 -8.36 11.69 -3.20
CA TYR A 221 -8.90 11.35 -4.53
C TYR A 221 -7.83 11.15 -5.60
N GLN A 222 -6.54 11.31 -5.23
CA GLN A 222 -5.39 10.99 -6.09
C GLN A 222 -4.48 9.99 -5.36
N VAL A 223 -4.84 8.73 -5.45
CA VAL A 223 -4.12 7.58 -4.91
C VAL A 223 -3.17 6.98 -5.95
#